data_d5ab94fca70398555e279a74035843f0
#
_entry.id   d5ab94fca70398555e279a74035843f0
#
_cell.length_a   1.000
_cell.length_b   1.000
_cell.length_c   1.000
_cell.angle_alpha   90.00
_cell.angle_beta   90.00
_cell.angle_gamma   90.00
#
_symmetry.space_group_name_H-M   'P 1'
#
loop_
_entity.id
_entity.type
_entity.pdbx_description
1 polymer ?
#
loop_
_entity_poly.entity_id
_entity_poly.type
_entity_poly.pdbx_seq_one_letter_code
_entity_poly.pdbx_strand_id
1 'polypeptide(L)'
;MDNFFLFIQLFTLIKLSIMQQKIRTKFKELFNTEGSLYTSPGRINLIGEHTDYNGGFVFPGAVDKGMIAEIKPNGTGKVRAFSIDLNDYAEFGLTEEDAPSASWARYIFGVCREIIKRGGNIQGFDTVFAGDVPLGAGMSSSAALESTYAFALNDLFSLNIDKFELTKIGQATEHNYCGVNCGIMDQFASVFGKAGSLIRLDCRSLEYKYYPFNPVGYKLVLLDSVVKHELASSAYNKRRKSCENVVAAIRRNHPEVEFLRDATMEMLNEVKADVSAEDYMRAEYVIEEIQRVLDVCAALEKGDYETVGEKMYGTHQGMSKLYEVSCEELDFLNDIAKECGVTGSRVMGGGFGGCTINLVKDELYDDFVKKAFSAYKEKFGREPKLYNVVISDGARKLC
;
A
#
# COMPACT_ATOMS: atom_id res chain seq x y z
N MET A 1 -29.96 -6.50 -5.98
CA MET A 1 -28.50 -6.44 -5.73
C MET A 1 -27.74 -5.82 -6.91
N ASP A 2 -28.17 -6.02 -8.14
CA ASP A 2 -27.44 -5.53 -9.33
C ASP A 2 -27.38 -4.00 -9.50
N ASN A 3 -28.39 -3.26 -9.06
CA ASN A 3 -28.46 -1.81 -9.27
C ASN A 3 -27.45 -1.01 -8.43
N PHE A 4 -27.11 -1.44 -7.22
CA PHE A 4 -26.17 -0.71 -6.36
C PHE A 4 -24.71 -0.92 -6.80
N PHE A 5 -24.36 -2.15 -7.19
CA PHE A 5 -23.04 -2.45 -7.73
C PHE A 5 -22.80 -1.74 -9.07
N LEU A 6 -23.83 -1.72 -9.92
CA LEU A 6 -23.80 -0.98 -11.19
C LEU A 6 -23.68 0.53 -10.95
N PHE A 7 -24.32 1.06 -9.93
CA PHE A 7 -24.24 2.48 -9.56
C PHE A 7 -22.83 2.86 -9.06
N ILE A 8 -22.19 2.03 -8.23
CA ILE A 8 -20.81 2.26 -7.76
C ILE A 8 -19.84 2.22 -8.95
N GLN A 9 -19.97 1.22 -9.83
CA GLN A 9 -19.13 1.13 -11.03
C GLN A 9 -19.29 2.35 -11.93
N LEU A 10 -20.53 2.78 -12.20
CA LEU A 10 -20.81 3.97 -13.00
C LEU A 10 -20.24 5.24 -12.37
N PHE A 11 -20.36 5.39 -11.05
CA PHE A 11 -19.82 6.53 -10.31
C PHE A 11 -18.29 6.56 -10.34
N THR A 12 -17.65 5.41 -10.22
CA THR A 12 -16.18 5.28 -10.35
C THR A 12 -15.70 5.62 -11.76
N LEU A 13 -16.42 5.15 -12.80
CA LEU A 13 -16.11 5.48 -14.20
C LEU A 13 -16.27 6.98 -14.49
N ILE A 14 -17.31 7.63 -13.95
CA ILE A 14 -17.52 9.07 -14.11
C ILE A 14 -16.40 9.86 -13.43
N LYS A 15 -16.01 9.51 -12.20
CA LYS A 15 -14.89 10.16 -11.51
C LYS A 15 -13.57 9.99 -12.26
N LEU A 16 -13.29 8.79 -12.76
CA LEU A 16 -12.12 8.51 -13.57
C LEU A 16 -12.08 9.38 -14.82
N SER A 17 -13.22 9.48 -15.54
CA SER A 17 -13.36 10.31 -16.73
C SER A 17 -13.13 11.80 -16.43
N ILE A 18 -13.67 12.32 -15.32
CA ILE A 18 -13.47 13.71 -14.90
C ILE A 18 -11.99 13.98 -14.59
N MET A 19 -11.32 13.06 -13.90
CA MET A 19 -9.90 13.19 -13.57
C MET A 19 -9.03 13.17 -14.83
N GLN A 20 -9.27 12.23 -15.73
CA GLN A 20 -8.59 12.18 -17.04
C GLN A 20 -8.75 13.50 -17.80
N GLN A 21 -9.96 14.05 -17.84
CA GLN A 21 -10.22 15.31 -18.53
C GLN A 21 -9.46 16.49 -17.91
N LYS A 22 -9.39 16.56 -16.57
CA LYS A 22 -8.59 17.59 -15.87
C LYS A 22 -7.10 17.48 -16.22
N ILE A 23 -6.56 16.27 -16.22
CA ILE A 23 -5.15 16.00 -16.55
C ILE A 23 -4.86 16.41 -18.00
N ARG A 24 -5.68 15.97 -18.96
CA ARG A 24 -5.54 16.34 -20.38
C ARG A 24 -5.61 17.85 -20.61
N THR A 25 -6.57 18.50 -19.97
CA THR A 25 -6.71 19.97 -20.09
C THR A 25 -5.47 20.68 -19.57
N LYS A 26 -4.97 20.28 -18.39
CA LYS A 26 -3.78 20.88 -17.80
C LYS A 26 -2.51 20.55 -18.58
N PHE A 27 -2.38 19.34 -19.10
CA PHE A 27 -1.26 18.94 -19.95
C PHE A 27 -1.20 19.77 -21.23
N LYS A 28 -2.34 19.94 -21.90
CA LYS A 28 -2.44 20.78 -23.11
C LYS A 28 -2.16 22.25 -22.83
N GLU A 29 -2.63 22.77 -21.69
CA GLU A 29 -2.35 24.14 -21.23
C GLU A 29 -0.84 24.39 -21.06
N LEU A 30 -0.13 23.46 -20.39
CA LEU A 30 1.28 23.62 -20.04
C LEU A 30 2.23 23.35 -21.22
N PHE A 31 1.91 22.34 -22.04
CA PHE A 31 2.85 21.82 -23.03
C PHE A 31 2.38 21.94 -24.48
N ASN A 32 1.16 22.45 -24.72
CA ASN A 32 0.55 22.65 -26.04
C ASN A 32 0.58 21.39 -26.94
N THR A 33 0.42 20.23 -26.33
CA THR A 33 0.46 18.91 -27.01
C THR A 33 -0.43 17.92 -26.24
N GLU A 34 -0.49 16.68 -26.70
CA GLU A 34 -1.18 15.56 -26.04
C GLU A 34 -0.21 14.39 -25.85
N GLY A 35 -0.35 13.67 -24.74
CA GLY A 35 0.43 12.51 -24.38
C GLY A 35 -0.41 11.23 -24.26
N SER A 36 0.21 10.16 -23.78
CA SER A 36 -0.47 8.93 -23.40
C SER A 36 -0.85 8.94 -21.93
N LEU A 37 -2.02 8.39 -21.61
CA LEU A 37 -2.50 8.25 -20.23
C LEU A 37 -2.15 6.88 -19.66
N TYR A 38 -1.60 6.88 -18.44
CA TYR A 38 -1.28 5.71 -17.66
C TYR A 38 -1.88 5.81 -16.27
N THR A 39 -2.13 4.68 -15.65
CA THR A 39 -2.64 4.63 -14.27
C THR A 39 -2.02 3.48 -13.51
N SER A 40 -1.88 3.66 -12.22
CA SER A 40 -1.60 2.59 -11.28
C SER A 40 -2.41 2.79 -10.00
N PRO A 41 -3.00 1.72 -9.44
CA PRO A 41 -3.81 1.80 -8.24
C PRO A 41 -2.95 1.92 -6.99
N GLY A 42 -3.57 2.45 -5.92
CA GLY A 42 -3.18 2.14 -4.56
C GLY A 42 -3.58 0.72 -4.18
N ARG A 43 -3.32 0.34 -2.94
CA ARG A 43 -3.65 -1.00 -2.44
C ARG A 43 -4.30 -0.98 -1.07
N ILE A 44 -5.06 -2.00 -0.78
CA ILE A 44 -5.27 -2.47 0.59
C ILE A 44 -4.34 -3.66 0.86
N ASN A 45 -4.15 -4.00 2.12
CA ASN A 45 -3.65 -5.31 2.50
C ASN A 45 -4.68 -5.93 3.43
N LEU A 46 -5.17 -7.14 3.17
CA LEU A 46 -6.20 -7.74 4.02
C LEU A 46 -5.59 -8.26 5.32
N ILE A 47 -4.37 -8.79 5.28
CA ILE A 47 -3.61 -9.32 6.41
C ILE A 47 -2.12 -9.46 6.03
N GLY A 48 -1.21 -9.53 7.02
CA GLY A 48 0.23 -9.68 6.77
C GLY A 48 0.98 -8.35 6.80
N GLU A 49 0.69 -7.48 7.78
CA GLU A 49 1.43 -6.24 7.93
C GLU A 49 2.80 -6.46 8.56
N HIS A 50 3.82 -5.77 8.04
CA HIS A 50 5.21 -5.85 8.48
C HIS A 50 5.88 -7.22 8.31
N THR A 51 5.31 -8.10 7.50
CA THR A 51 5.88 -9.42 7.22
C THR A 51 6.76 -9.43 5.97
N ASP A 52 6.59 -8.48 5.06
CA ASP A 52 7.25 -8.43 3.75
C ASP A 52 8.79 -8.29 3.85
N TYR A 53 9.30 -7.38 4.64
CA TYR A 53 10.75 -7.24 4.87
C TYR A 53 11.33 -8.30 5.83
N ASN A 54 10.47 -9.19 6.33
CA ASN A 54 10.83 -10.37 7.12
C ASN A 54 10.77 -11.68 6.30
N GLY A 55 10.73 -11.58 4.96
CA GLY A 55 10.63 -12.73 4.05
C GLY A 55 9.30 -13.48 4.17
N GLY A 56 8.29 -12.90 4.82
CA GLY A 56 7.00 -13.51 5.09
C GLY A 56 6.03 -13.46 3.91
N PHE A 57 4.75 -13.68 4.23
CA PHE A 57 3.65 -13.58 3.28
C PHE A 57 2.86 -12.32 3.53
N VAL A 58 2.35 -11.71 2.45
CA VAL A 58 1.39 -10.61 2.49
C VAL A 58 0.17 -10.96 1.66
N PHE A 59 -0.96 -10.27 1.90
CA PHE A 59 -2.20 -10.56 1.21
C PHE A 59 -2.91 -9.31 0.69
N PRO A 60 -2.24 -8.51 -0.17
CA PRO A 60 -2.79 -7.27 -0.69
C PRO A 60 -3.77 -7.47 -1.85
N GLY A 61 -4.51 -6.40 -2.14
CA GLY A 61 -5.27 -6.22 -3.36
C GLY A 61 -5.18 -4.79 -3.86
N ALA A 62 -5.03 -4.60 -5.16
CA ALA A 62 -5.13 -3.30 -5.80
C ALA A 62 -6.57 -2.76 -5.66
N VAL A 63 -6.73 -1.45 -5.47
CA VAL A 63 -8.04 -0.84 -5.28
C VAL A 63 -8.42 0.09 -6.44
N ASP A 64 -9.70 0.49 -6.48
CA ASP A 64 -10.26 1.39 -7.48
C ASP A 64 -9.79 2.85 -7.38
N LYS A 65 -8.93 3.17 -6.42
CA LYS A 65 -8.29 4.47 -6.25
C LYS A 65 -6.85 4.39 -6.70
N GLY A 66 -6.41 5.39 -7.47
CA GLY A 66 -5.07 5.33 -8.08
C GLY A 66 -4.52 6.69 -8.47
N MET A 67 -3.35 6.65 -9.07
CA MET A 67 -2.71 7.77 -9.75
C MET A 67 -2.94 7.65 -11.25
N ILE A 68 -3.16 8.78 -11.91
CA ILE A 68 -3.23 8.89 -13.36
C ILE A 68 -2.20 9.92 -13.79
N ALA A 69 -1.45 9.62 -14.83
CA ALA A 69 -0.52 10.55 -15.44
C ALA A 69 -0.69 10.59 -16.96
N GLU A 70 -0.70 11.78 -17.54
CA GLU A 70 -0.45 11.99 -18.95
C GLU A 70 1.03 12.26 -19.15
N ILE A 71 1.67 11.52 -20.06
CA ILE A 71 3.12 11.56 -20.24
C ILE A 71 3.45 11.59 -21.72
N LYS A 72 4.43 12.42 -22.10
CA LYS A 72 4.96 12.49 -23.45
C LYS A 72 6.46 12.76 -23.46
N PRO A 73 7.28 12.00 -24.21
CA PRO A 73 8.66 12.36 -24.47
C PRO A 73 8.77 13.75 -25.08
N ASN A 74 9.67 14.58 -24.58
CA ASN A 74 9.80 15.99 -25.00
C ASN A 74 11.07 16.30 -25.81
N GLY A 75 11.87 15.27 -26.10
CA GLY A 75 13.10 15.40 -26.89
C GLY A 75 14.22 16.17 -26.19
N THR A 76 14.12 16.40 -24.88
CA THR A 76 15.13 17.08 -24.07
C THR A 76 15.77 16.11 -23.06
N GLY A 77 16.76 16.56 -22.29
CA GLY A 77 17.32 15.83 -21.16
C GLY A 77 16.59 16.07 -19.84
N LYS A 78 15.45 16.78 -19.84
CA LYS A 78 14.77 17.22 -18.63
C LYS A 78 13.35 16.66 -18.52
N VAL A 79 12.95 16.34 -17.30
CA VAL A 79 11.58 16.04 -16.91
C VAL A 79 10.90 17.33 -16.46
N ARG A 80 9.70 17.61 -17.00
CA ARG A 80 8.84 18.71 -16.58
C ARG A 80 7.53 18.11 -16.05
N ALA A 81 7.33 18.22 -14.76
CA ALA A 81 6.24 17.53 -14.05
C ALA A 81 5.33 18.53 -13.33
N PHE A 82 4.02 18.34 -13.41
CA PHE A 82 3.02 19.11 -12.68
C PHE A 82 2.08 18.19 -11.91
N SER A 83 1.96 18.41 -10.62
CA SER A 83 0.97 17.77 -9.76
C SER A 83 -0.28 18.65 -9.67
N ILE A 84 -1.43 18.15 -10.13
CA ILE A 84 -2.71 18.88 -10.00
C ILE A 84 -3.12 18.99 -8.53
N ASP A 85 -2.99 17.92 -7.77
CA ASP A 85 -3.48 17.84 -6.38
C ASP A 85 -2.70 18.76 -5.44
N LEU A 86 -1.41 18.97 -5.70
CA LEU A 86 -0.55 19.87 -4.94
C LEU A 86 -0.45 21.26 -5.57
N ASN A 87 -0.98 21.43 -6.79
CA ASN A 87 -0.81 22.62 -7.63
C ASN A 87 0.66 23.08 -7.69
N ASP A 88 1.56 22.12 -7.94
CA ASP A 88 3.02 22.32 -7.85
C ASP A 88 3.71 21.80 -9.11
N TYR A 89 4.78 22.51 -9.52
CA TYR A 89 5.58 22.22 -10.71
C TYR A 89 7.01 21.94 -10.34
N ALA A 90 7.60 20.92 -10.96
CA ALA A 90 9.00 20.60 -10.82
C ALA A 90 9.63 20.36 -12.19
N GLU A 91 10.87 20.84 -12.36
CA GLU A 91 11.74 20.54 -13.50
C GLU A 91 13.07 20.00 -12.98
N PHE A 92 13.53 18.89 -13.52
CA PHE A 92 14.79 18.25 -13.12
C PHE A 92 15.41 17.48 -14.28
N GLY A 93 16.72 17.28 -14.23
CA GLY A 93 17.45 16.43 -15.16
C GLY A 93 17.41 14.96 -14.76
N LEU A 94 18.24 14.15 -15.43
CA LEU A 94 18.27 12.69 -15.24
C LEU A 94 19.59 12.20 -14.62
N THR A 95 20.47 13.09 -14.15
CA THR A 95 21.71 12.72 -13.42
C THR A 95 21.48 12.70 -11.90
N GLU A 96 22.40 12.17 -11.11
CA GLU A 96 22.25 12.11 -9.65
C GLU A 96 22.22 13.50 -9.00
N GLU A 97 22.92 14.47 -9.58
CA GLU A 97 22.99 15.85 -9.11
C GLU A 97 21.69 16.63 -9.36
N ASP A 98 20.83 16.11 -10.21
CA ASP A 98 19.57 16.76 -10.60
C ASP A 98 18.39 16.43 -9.65
N ALA A 99 18.64 15.78 -8.52
CA ALA A 99 17.58 15.36 -7.60
C ALA A 99 16.69 16.54 -7.16
N PRO A 100 15.36 16.47 -7.38
CA PRO A 100 14.47 17.57 -7.08
C PRO A 100 14.31 17.77 -5.57
N SER A 101 14.10 19.03 -5.15
CA SER A 101 13.81 19.37 -3.76
C SER A 101 12.39 18.97 -3.33
N ALA A 102 11.42 19.04 -4.24
CA ALA A 102 10.04 18.65 -3.99
C ALA A 102 9.95 17.15 -3.70
N SER A 103 9.42 16.78 -2.54
CA SER A 103 9.35 15.37 -2.08
C SER A 103 8.58 14.46 -3.05
N TRP A 104 7.46 14.94 -3.59
CA TRP A 104 6.68 14.17 -4.56
C TRP A 104 7.44 13.91 -5.88
N ALA A 105 8.27 14.85 -6.30
CA ALA A 105 9.04 14.71 -7.54
C ALA A 105 10.20 13.70 -7.38
N ARG A 106 10.66 13.44 -6.15
CA ARG A 106 11.69 12.42 -5.88
C ARG A 106 11.25 11.01 -6.24
N TYR A 107 9.96 10.70 -6.14
CA TYR A 107 9.43 9.40 -6.58
C TYR A 107 9.57 9.22 -8.10
N ILE A 108 9.23 10.26 -8.88
CA ILE A 108 9.38 10.24 -10.33
C ILE A 108 10.86 10.18 -10.73
N PHE A 109 11.67 11.03 -10.09
CA PHE A 109 13.11 11.06 -10.28
C PHE A 109 13.76 9.71 -9.97
N GLY A 110 13.44 9.10 -8.83
CA GLY A 110 13.96 7.82 -8.40
C GLY A 110 13.62 6.70 -9.39
N VAL A 111 12.40 6.64 -9.88
CA VAL A 111 12.01 5.69 -10.95
C VAL A 111 12.87 5.88 -12.20
N CYS A 112 13.08 7.12 -12.65
CA CYS A 112 13.95 7.41 -13.78
C CYS A 112 15.38 6.91 -13.53
N ARG A 113 15.93 7.20 -12.35
CA ARG A 113 17.29 6.80 -11.98
C ARG A 113 17.45 5.28 -11.89
N GLU A 114 16.49 4.61 -11.28
CA GLU A 114 16.52 3.16 -11.14
C GLU A 114 16.38 2.45 -12.49
N ILE A 115 15.61 3.00 -13.43
CA ILE A 115 15.56 2.51 -14.80
C ILE A 115 16.93 2.68 -15.50
N ILE A 116 17.53 3.87 -15.39
CA ILE A 116 18.85 4.16 -16.00
C ILE A 116 19.94 3.25 -15.42
N LYS A 117 19.98 3.05 -14.10
CA LYS A 117 20.92 2.14 -13.43
C LYS A 117 20.83 0.69 -13.94
N ARG A 118 19.65 0.27 -14.41
CA ARG A 118 19.40 -1.05 -15.02
C ARG A 118 19.66 -1.07 -16.53
N GLY A 119 20.22 -0.01 -17.09
CA GLY A 119 20.56 0.09 -18.51
C GLY A 119 19.40 0.56 -19.39
N GLY A 120 18.27 0.99 -18.82
CA GLY A 120 17.17 1.57 -19.58
C GLY A 120 17.55 2.93 -20.17
N ASN A 121 17.32 3.11 -21.48
CA ASN A 121 17.58 4.36 -22.18
C ASN A 121 16.32 5.21 -22.23
N ILE A 122 16.18 6.16 -21.32
CA ILE A 122 15.07 7.11 -21.27
C ILE A 122 15.57 8.52 -21.56
N GLN A 123 14.67 9.35 -22.05
CA GLN A 123 14.88 10.78 -22.30
C GLN A 123 13.96 11.60 -21.40
N GLY A 124 14.13 12.93 -21.45
CA GLY A 124 13.20 13.84 -20.79
C GLY A 124 11.78 13.72 -21.32
N PHE A 125 10.84 14.03 -20.47
CA PHE A 125 9.41 13.97 -20.78
C PHE A 125 8.64 15.05 -20.04
N ASP A 126 7.46 15.36 -20.59
CA ASP A 126 6.48 16.22 -19.96
C ASP A 126 5.41 15.35 -19.29
N THR A 127 4.97 15.76 -18.11
CA THR A 127 3.93 15.01 -17.42
C THR A 127 3.03 15.89 -16.54
N VAL A 128 1.76 15.53 -16.51
CA VAL A 128 0.77 16.04 -15.55
C VAL A 128 0.10 14.84 -14.89
N PHE A 129 0.00 14.85 -13.59
CA PHE A 129 -0.66 13.78 -12.85
C PHE A 129 -1.60 14.27 -11.77
N ALA A 130 -2.54 13.42 -11.42
CA ALA A 130 -3.44 13.55 -10.28
C ALA A 130 -3.80 12.17 -9.74
N GLY A 131 -4.30 12.10 -8.52
CA GLY A 131 -4.74 10.87 -7.91
C GLY A 131 -5.92 11.04 -6.96
N ASP A 132 -6.64 9.96 -6.73
CA ASP A 132 -7.68 9.89 -5.70
C ASP A 132 -7.32 8.92 -4.56
N VAL A 133 -6.06 8.48 -4.52
CA VAL A 133 -5.51 7.77 -3.36
C VAL A 133 -5.34 8.77 -2.22
N PRO A 134 -6.11 8.64 -1.13
CA PRO A 134 -6.02 9.59 -0.03
C PRO A 134 -4.63 9.58 0.61
N LEU A 135 -4.03 10.76 0.72
CA LEU A 135 -2.70 10.92 1.31
C LEU A 135 -2.72 10.60 2.82
N GLY A 136 -1.87 9.70 3.24
CA GLY A 136 -1.75 9.30 4.65
C GLY A 136 -2.81 8.30 5.13
N ALA A 137 -3.68 7.82 4.25
CA ALA A 137 -4.71 6.84 4.59
C ALA A 137 -4.21 5.37 4.55
N GLY A 138 -2.92 5.14 4.39
CA GLY A 138 -2.35 3.78 4.35
C GLY A 138 -2.59 3.01 3.04
N MET A 139 -3.07 3.67 1.98
CA MET A 139 -3.34 3.05 0.67
C MET A 139 -2.17 3.16 -0.33
N SER A 140 -0.98 3.53 0.10
CA SER A 140 0.27 3.59 -0.68
C SER A 140 0.21 4.44 -1.95
N SER A 141 -0.05 5.74 -1.75
CA SER A 141 0.00 6.71 -2.86
C SER A 141 1.39 6.81 -3.51
N SER A 142 2.48 6.59 -2.76
CA SER A 142 3.85 6.52 -3.28
C SER A 142 4.01 5.39 -4.28
N ALA A 143 3.67 4.16 -3.89
CA ALA A 143 3.77 3.00 -4.77
C ALA A 143 2.88 3.14 -6.02
N ALA A 144 1.68 3.73 -5.88
CA ALA A 144 0.83 4.04 -7.02
C ALA A 144 1.51 5.01 -7.98
N LEU A 145 2.14 6.08 -7.47
CA LEU A 145 2.87 7.06 -8.28
C LEU A 145 4.07 6.41 -8.98
N GLU A 146 4.93 5.72 -8.23
CA GLU A 146 6.10 5.01 -8.74
C GLU A 146 5.74 4.01 -9.84
N SER A 147 4.74 3.17 -9.58
CA SER A 147 4.29 2.16 -10.53
C SER A 147 3.66 2.76 -11.77
N THR A 148 2.98 3.92 -11.66
CA THR A 148 2.48 4.66 -12.82
C THR A 148 3.63 5.07 -13.74
N TYR A 149 4.68 5.66 -13.18
CA TYR A 149 5.83 6.10 -13.98
C TYR A 149 6.72 4.95 -14.45
N ALA A 150 6.95 3.93 -13.62
CA ALA A 150 7.72 2.75 -14.04
C ALA A 150 7.07 2.05 -15.23
N PHE A 151 5.74 1.84 -15.17
CA PHE A 151 4.97 1.25 -16.26
C PHE A 151 4.95 2.14 -17.51
N ALA A 152 4.70 3.45 -17.35
CA ALA A 152 4.62 4.39 -18.43
C ALA A 152 5.95 4.55 -19.18
N LEU A 153 7.07 4.69 -18.47
CA LEU A 153 8.38 4.84 -19.09
C LEU A 153 8.82 3.55 -19.79
N ASN A 154 8.46 2.38 -19.22
CA ASN A 154 8.69 1.09 -19.87
C ASN A 154 7.98 0.99 -21.23
N ASP A 155 6.70 1.41 -21.30
CA ASP A 155 5.91 1.41 -22.54
C ASP A 155 6.41 2.47 -23.53
N LEU A 156 6.57 3.72 -23.09
CA LEU A 156 6.94 4.86 -23.95
C LEU A 156 8.33 4.74 -24.60
N PHE A 157 9.28 4.15 -23.88
CA PHE A 157 10.66 3.98 -24.36
C PHE A 157 10.95 2.54 -24.82
N SER A 158 9.93 1.66 -24.86
CA SER A 158 10.04 0.27 -25.31
C SER A 158 11.18 -0.50 -24.61
N LEU A 159 11.28 -0.36 -23.28
CA LEU A 159 12.40 -0.90 -22.51
C LEU A 159 12.33 -2.40 -22.30
N ASN A 160 11.16 -3.02 -22.47
CA ASN A 160 10.90 -4.45 -22.26
C ASN A 160 11.27 -4.96 -20.85
N ILE A 161 11.09 -4.11 -19.85
CA ILE A 161 11.28 -4.46 -18.44
C ILE A 161 10.07 -5.28 -17.98
N ASP A 162 10.31 -6.44 -17.39
CA ASP A 162 9.24 -7.29 -16.87
C ASP A 162 8.58 -6.70 -15.60
N LYS A 163 7.41 -7.24 -15.25
CA LYS A 163 6.62 -6.73 -14.11
C LYS A 163 7.34 -6.85 -12.77
N PHE A 164 8.15 -7.91 -12.56
CA PHE A 164 8.89 -8.07 -11.31
C PHE A 164 9.97 -6.99 -11.17
N GLU A 165 10.68 -6.71 -12.26
CA GLU A 165 11.68 -5.63 -12.26
C GLU A 165 11.03 -4.24 -12.10
N LEU A 166 9.86 -3.99 -12.71
CA LEU A 166 9.10 -2.75 -12.48
C LEU A 166 8.76 -2.57 -10.99
N THR A 167 8.37 -3.65 -10.32
CA THR A 167 8.10 -3.66 -8.87
C THR A 167 9.35 -3.33 -8.05
N LYS A 168 10.50 -3.94 -8.40
CA LYS A 168 11.78 -3.68 -7.74
C LYS A 168 12.30 -2.26 -7.99
N ILE A 169 12.01 -1.66 -9.15
CA ILE A 169 12.33 -0.26 -9.45
C ILE A 169 11.60 0.66 -8.47
N GLY A 170 10.29 0.45 -8.24
CA GLY A 170 9.54 1.22 -7.25
C GLY A 170 10.13 1.07 -5.84
N GLN A 171 10.37 -0.16 -5.37
CA GLN A 171 10.97 -0.41 -4.06
C GLN A 171 12.35 0.27 -3.92
N ALA A 172 13.21 0.15 -4.93
CA ALA A 172 14.54 0.78 -4.93
C ALA A 172 14.44 2.32 -4.93
N THR A 173 13.38 2.88 -5.53
CA THR A 173 13.09 4.31 -5.47
C THR A 173 12.83 4.76 -4.04
N GLU A 174 12.00 4.06 -3.29
CA GLU A 174 11.73 4.36 -1.86
C GLU A 174 13.03 4.29 -1.03
N HIS A 175 13.83 3.24 -1.22
CA HIS A 175 15.08 3.03 -0.48
C HIS A 175 16.13 4.09 -0.77
N ASN A 176 16.38 4.36 -2.04
CA ASN A 176 17.55 5.15 -2.48
C ASN A 176 17.28 6.65 -2.54
N TYR A 177 16.00 7.06 -2.73
CA TYR A 177 15.65 8.47 -3.00
C TYR A 177 14.64 9.06 -2.02
N CYS A 178 13.88 8.21 -1.31
CA CYS A 178 12.86 8.67 -0.36
C CYS A 178 13.18 8.35 1.11
N GLY A 179 14.20 7.50 1.37
CA GLY A 179 14.68 7.18 2.72
C GLY A 179 13.76 6.25 3.52
N VAL A 180 12.89 5.49 2.85
CA VAL A 180 11.97 4.53 3.45
C VAL A 180 12.40 3.12 3.12
N ASN A 181 12.81 2.32 4.11
CA ASN A 181 13.23 0.93 3.92
C ASN A 181 12.01 -0.01 3.91
N CYS A 182 11.08 0.22 2.98
CA CYS A 182 9.87 -0.58 2.83
C CYS A 182 10.16 -2.00 2.32
N GLY A 183 9.19 -2.90 2.49
CA GLY A 183 9.15 -4.18 1.77
C GLY A 183 8.67 -3.99 0.33
N ILE A 184 8.33 -5.09 -0.34
CA ILE A 184 7.96 -5.09 -1.76
C ILE A 184 6.43 -5.08 -1.99
N MET A 185 5.64 -5.27 -0.94
CA MET A 185 4.20 -5.49 -1.01
C MET A 185 3.46 -4.45 -1.82
N ASP A 186 3.73 -3.18 -1.55
CA ASP A 186 2.94 -2.06 -2.07
C ASP A 186 3.08 -1.92 -3.58
N GLN A 187 4.31 -1.91 -4.06
CA GLN A 187 4.62 -1.85 -5.48
C GLN A 187 4.15 -3.12 -6.20
N PHE A 188 4.28 -4.29 -5.54
CA PHE A 188 3.80 -5.54 -6.12
C PHE A 188 2.28 -5.51 -6.34
N ALA A 189 1.52 -5.10 -5.35
CA ALA A 189 0.07 -4.98 -5.47
C ALA A 189 -0.34 -3.98 -6.55
N SER A 190 0.35 -2.83 -6.64
CA SER A 190 0.08 -1.80 -7.66
C SER A 190 0.37 -2.28 -9.09
N VAL A 191 1.39 -3.13 -9.29
CA VAL A 191 1.77 -3.63 -10.62
C VAL A 191 0.99 -4.90 -11.00
N PHE A 192 0.82 -5.84 -10.06
CA PHE A 192 0.23 -7.16 -10.33
C PHE A 192 -1.26 -7.25 -9.99
N GLY A 193 -1.89 -6.18 -9.53
CA GLY A 193 -3.31 -6.15 -9.19
C GLY A 193 -4.19 -6.79 -10.26
N LYS A 194 -5.23 -7.51 -9.82
CA LYS A 194 -6.23 -8.13 -10.66
C LYS A 194 -7.61 -7.92 -10.05
N ALA A 195 -8.53 -7.39 -10.84
CA ALA A 195 -9.89 -7.14 -10.41
C ALA A 195 -10.53 -8.39 -9.77
N GLY A 196 -11.19 -8.19 -8.63
CA GLY A 196 -11.85 -9.26 -7.88
C GLY A 196 -10.92 -10.32 -7.28
N SER A 197 -9.61 -10.02 -7.12
CA SER A 197 -8.66 -10.99 -6.55
C SER A 197 -7.66 -10.31 -5.62
N LEU A 198 -7.42 -10.92 -4.47
CA LEU A 198 -6.27 -10.63 -3.62
C LEU A 198 -5.05 -11.45 -4.05
N ILE A 199 -3.88 -11.03 -3.65
CA ILE A 199 -2.61 -11.66 -4.02
C ILE A 199 -1.94 -12.18 -2.74
N ARG A 200 -1.82 -13.52 -2.57
CA ARG A 200 -0.85 -14.02 -1.61
C ARG A 200 0.52 -13.96 -2.27
N LEU A 201 1.38 -13.08 -1.79
CA LEU A 201 2.75 -12.94 -2.22
C LEU A 201 3.68 -13.56 -1.17
N ASP A 202 4.57 -14.44 -1.61
CA ASP A 202 5.74 -14.85 -0.86
C ASP A 202 6.84 -13.81 -1.08
N CYS A 203 7.16 -13.02 -0.05
CA CYS A 203 8.10 -11.89 -0.20
C CYS A 203 9.58 -12.34 -0.29
N ARG A 204 9.88 -13.63 -0.10
CA ARG A 204 11.21 -14.21 -0.30
C ARG A 204 11.44 -14.65 -1.73
N SER A 205 10.54 -15.53 -2.23
CA SER A 205 10.68 -16.13 -3.57
C SER A 205 10.06 -15.29 -4.67
N LEU A 206 9.20 -14.32 -4.33
CA LEU A 206 8.29 -13.56 -5.20
C LEU A 206 7.27 -14.44 -5.92
N GLU A 207 7.10 -15.70 -5.50
CA GLU A 207 5.98 -16.51 -5.96
C GLU A 207 4.66 -15.95 -5.43
N TYR A 208 3.66 -15.92 -6.28
CA TYR A 208 2.36 -15.38 -5.91
C TYR A 208 1.20 -16.25 -6.43
N LYS A 209 0.07 -16.15 -5.72
CA LYS A 209 -1.18 -16.80 -6.11
C LYS A 209 -2.33 -15.82 -5.95
N TYR A 210 -3.20 -15.74 -6.97
CA TYR A 210 -4.46 -15.00 -6.88
C TYR A 210 -5.51 -15.80 -6.12
N TYR A 211 -6.17 -15.13 -5.22
CA TYR A 211 -7.32 -15.64 -4.47
C TYR A 211 -8.55 -14.81 -4.87
N PRO A 212 -9.59 -15.43 -5.45
CA PRO A 212 -10.84 -14.72 -5.71
C PRO A 212 -11.37 -14.08 -4.41
N PHE A 213 -11.69 -12.80 -4.49
CA PHE A 213 -12.23 -12.04 -3.37
C PHE A 213 -13.44 -11.25 -3.83
N ASN A 214 -14.59 -11.86 -3.70
CA ASN A 214 -15.89 -11.26 -3.95
C ASN A 214 -16.84 -11.65 -2.79
N PRO A 215 -16.67 -11.03 -1.62
CA PRO A 215 -17.40 -11.40 -0.41
C PRO A 215 -18.87 -11.01 -0.52
N VAL A 216 -19.70 -11.93 -1.03
CA VAL A 216 -21.16 -11.73 -1.15
C VAL A 216 -21.75 -11.50 0.23
N GLY A 217 -22.51 -10.42 0.40
CA GLY A 217 -23.11 -10.03 1.68
C GLY A 217 -22.16 -9.23 2.59
N TYR A 218 -20.98 -8.85 2.10
CA TYR A 218 -20.04 -8.04 2.85
C TYR A 218 -19.52 -6.84 2.01
N LYS A 219 -19.11 -5.80 2.71
CA LYS A 219 -18.38 -4.65 2.17
C LYS A 219 -17.00 -4.57 2.80
N LEU A 220 -16.02 -4.17 2.00
CA LEU A 220 -14.70 -3.79 2.48
C LEU A 220 -14.65 -2.27 2.66
N VAL A 221 -14.46 -1.84 3.90
CA VAL A 221 -14.63 -0.45 4.31
C VAL A 221 -13.38 0.04 5.03
N LEU A 222 -12.87 1.21 4.63
CA LEU A 222 -11.80 1.87 5.33
C LEU A 222 -12.34 3.06 6.12
N LEU A 223 -11.96 3.15 7.40
CA LEU A 223 -12.19 4.32 8.24
C LEU A 223 -10.84 4.99 8.53
N ASP A 224 -10.64 6.17 7.95
CA ASP A 224 -9.44 6.97 8.14
C ASP A 224 -9.55 7.80 9.41
N SER A 225 -8.61 7.58 10.33
CA SER A 225 -8.51 8.33 11.59
C SER A 225 -8.14 9.80 11.39
N VAL A 226 -7.71 10.19 10.20
CA VAL A 226 -7.19 11.55 9.90
C VAL A 226 -5.99 11.93 10.80
N VAL A 227 -5.34 10.93 11.39
CA VAL A 227 -4.09 11.10 12.13
C VAL A 227 -2.93 11.02 11.16
N LYS A 228 -2.07 12.03 11.18
CA LYS A 228 -0.80 12.05 10.46
C LYS A 228 0.34 12.02 11.48
N HIS A 229 1.26 11.09 11.30
CA HIS A 229 2.43 11.00 12.17
C HIS A 229 3.67 11.47 11.39
N GLU A 230 4.27 12.59 11.81
CA GLU A 230 5.43 13.22 11.14
C GLU A 230 6.68 12.33 11.14
N LEU A 231 6.82 11.43 12.12
CA LEU A 231 7.95 10.53 12.28
C LEU A 231 7.67 9.08 11.87
N ALA A 232 6.64 8.84 11.06
CA ALA A 232 6.24 7.47 10.67
C ALA A 232 7.38 6.69 10.01
N SER A 233 8.16 7.29 9.11
CA SER A 233 9.28 6.63 8.43
C SER A 233 10.39 6.20 9.38
N SER A 234 10.76 7.04 10.35
CA SER A 234 11.79 6.70 11.34
C SER A 234 11.32 5.61 12.30
N ALA A 235 10.04 5.65 12.70
CA ALA A 235 9.43 4.63 13.55
C ALA A 235 9.31 3.29 12.80
N TYR A 236 8.95 3.30 11.51
CA TYR A 236 8.93 2.14 10.63
C TYR A 236 10.32 1.48 10.55
N ASN A 237 11.36 2.26 10.27
CA ASN A 237 12.73 1.74 10.18
C ASN A 237 13.21 1.13 11.52
N LYS A 238 12.77 1.67 12.67
CA LYS A 238 13.05 1.07 13.98
C LYS A 238 12.40 -0.31 14.14
N ARG A 239 11.16 -0.52 13.64
CA ARG A 239 10.47 -1.84 13.66
C ARG A 239 11.26 -2.87 12.86
N ARG A 240 11.67 -2.50 11.66
CA ARG A 240 12.53 -3.35 10.84
C ARG A 240 13.82 -3.72 11.57
N LYS A 241 14.48 -2.72 12.20
CA LYS A 241 15.72 -2.96 12.96
C LYS A 241 15.52 -3.91 14.13
N SER A 242 14.41 -3.84 14.85
CA SER A 242 14.06 -4.80 15.92
C SER A 242 14.02 -6.23 15.38
N CYS A 243 13.39 -6.46 14.23
CA CYS A 243 13.34 -7.78 13.60
C CYS A 243 14.75 -8.29 13.24
N GLU A 244 15.58 -7.43 12.63
CA GLU A 244 16.96 -7.75 12.27
C GLU A 244 17.82 -8.11 13.51
N ASN A 245 17.63 -7.41 14.62
CA ASN A 245 18.34 -7.70 15.89
C ASN A 245 18.00 -9.11 16.41
N VAL A 246 16.71 -9.48 16.38
CA VAL A 246 16.26 -10.79 16.82
C VAL A 246 16.78 -11.90 15.89
N VAL A 247 16.71 -11.71 14.57
CA VAL A 247 17.30 -12.66 13.62
C VAL A 247 18.79 -12.84 13.88
N ALA A 248 19.54 -11.76 14.14
CA ALA A 248 20.97 -11.84 14.45
C ALA A 248 21.25 -12.61 15.74
N ALA A 249 20.36 -12.52 16.75
CA ALA A 249 20.48 -13.28 17.98
C ALA A 249 20.19 -14.78 17.73
N ILE A 250 19.10 -15.12 17.05
CA ILE A 250 18.70 -16.49 16.72
C ILE A 250 19.77 -17.19 15.89
N ARG A 251 20.35 -16.50 14.91
CA ARG A 251 21.40 -17.06 14.02
C ARG A 251 22.65 -17.58 14.74
N ARG A 252 22.88 -17.19 15.96
CA ARG A 252 24.01 -17.72 16.75
C ARG A 252 23.90 -19.23 17.02
N ASN A 253 22.65 -19.69 17.21
CA ASN A 253 22.32 -21.08 17.47
C ASN A 253 21.70 -21.78 16.25
N HIS A 254 21.06 -21.01 15.35
CA HIS A 254 20.31 -21.46 14.19
C HIS A 254 20.79 -20.70 12.93
N PRO A 255 21.98 -21.04 12.38
CA PRO A 255 22.61 -20.29 11.27
C PRO A 255 21.81 -20.30 9.96
N GLU A 256 20.87 -21.23 9.80
CA GLU A 256 19.94 -21.34 8.67
C GLU A 256 18.85 -20.26 8.67
N VAL A 257 18.59 -19.58 9.78
CA VAL A 257 17.57 -18.53 9.88
C VAL A 257 18.06 -17.26 9.19
N GLU A 258 17.43 -16.90 8.09
CA GLU A 258 17.73 -15.66 7.34
C GLU A 258 16.80 -14.53 7.70
N PHE A 259 15.53 -14.84 7.97
CA PHE A 259 14.46 -13.90 8.30
C PHE A 259 13.61 -14.42 9.45
N LEU A 260 12.75 -13.59 10.05
CA LEU A 260 11.80 -14.05 11.06
C LEU A 260 10.81 -15.11 10.53
N ARG A 261 10.62 -15.21 9.22
CA ARG A 261 9.86 -16.31 8.61
C ARG A 261 10.43 -17.69 8.92
N ASP A 262 11.73 -17.80 9.13
CA ASP A 262 12.41 -19.06 9.42
C ASP A 262 12.42 -19.39 10.90
N ALA A 263 12.09 -18.37 11.72
CA ALA A 263 12.11 -18.51 13.17
C ALA A 263 10.79 -19.13 13.67
N THR A 264 10.91 -19.95 14.72
CA THR A 264 9.78 -20.44 15.49
C THR A 264 9.69 -19.71 16.82
N MET A 265 8.57 -19.87 17.53
CA MET A 265 8.41 -19.32 18.88
C MET A 265 9.38 -19.97 19.88
N GLU A 266 9.80 -21.22 19.67
CA GLU A 266 10.80 -21.90 20.46
C GLU A 266 12.17 -21.22 20.29
N MET A 267 12.61 -20.98 19.05
CA MET A 267 13.86 -20.27 18.73
C MET A 267 13.86 -18.85 19.30
N LEU A 268 12.71 -18.14 19.23
CA LEU A 268 12.56 -16.82 19.82
C LEU A 268 12.71 -16.85 21.35
N ASN A 269 12.12 -17.86 22.00
CA ASN A 269 12.24 -18.06 23.44
C ASN A 269 13.68 -18.38 23.90
N GLU A 270 14.45 -19.10 23.11
CA GLU A 270 15.87 -19.41 23.40
C GLU A 270 16.72 -18.12 23.54
N VAL A 271 16.41 -17.09 22.76
CA VAL A 271 17.16 -15.83 22.74
C VAL A 271 16.51 -14.71 23.56
N LYS A 272 15.48 -15.02 24.34
CA LYS A 272 14.71 -14.01 25.11
C LYS A 272 15.58 -13.16 26.04
N ALA A 273 16.63 -13.73 26.62
CA ALA A 273 17.57 -13.02 27.49
C ALA A 273 18.61 -12.19 26.72
N ASP A 274 18.78 -12.43 25.43
CA ASP A 274 19.81 -11.82 24.57
C ASP A 274 19.31 -10.60 23.78
N VAL A 275 18.02 -10.37 23.78
CA VAL A 275 17.37 -9.28 23.06
C VAL A 275 16.58 -8.38 24.01
N SER A 276 16.25 -7.17 23.58
CA SER A 276 15.38 -6.31 24.39
C SER A 276 13.95 -6.87 24.45
N ALA A 277 13.21 -6.55 25.51
CA ALA A 277 11.80 -6.95 25.62
C ALA A 277 10.98 -6.41 24.43
N GLU A 278 11.30 -5.21 23.97
CA GLU A 278 10.68 -4.56 22.81
C GLU A 278 10.96 -5.36 21.51
N ASP A 279 12.20 -5.74 21.27
CA ASP A 279 12.58 -6.53 20.09
C ASP A 279 11.90 -7.91 20.11
N TYR A 280 11.86 -8.55 21.30
CA TYR A 280 11.17 -9.83 21.50
C TYR A 280 9.67 -9.74 21.13
N MET A 281 8.93 -8.77 21.68
CA MET A 281 7.49 -8.60 21.40
C MET A 281 7.24 -8.33 19.92
N ARG A 282 8.09 -7.54 19.27
CA ARG A 282 7.96 -7.25 17.84
C ARG A 282 8.21 -8.51 16.98
N ALA A 283 9.20 -9.32 17.34
CA ALA A 283 9.43 -10.58 16.62
C ALA A 283 8.30 -11.59 16.83
N GLU A 284 7.76 -11.70 18.04
CA GLU A 284 6.59 -12.51 18.36
C GLU A 284 5.40 -12.16 17.44
N TYR A 285 5.06 -10.87 17.33
CA TYR A 285 4.02 -10.42 16.41
C TYR A 285 4.27 -10.90 14.98
N VAL A 286 5.48 -10.71 14.45
CA VAL A 286 5.78 -11.04 13.05
C VAL A 286 5.69 -12.53 12.79
N ILE A 287 6.23 -13.37 13.70
CA ILE A 287 6.15 -14.85 13.58
C ILE A 287 4.68 -15.29 13.52
N GLU A 288 3.85 -14.78 14.44
CA GLU A 288 2.42 -15.09 14.45
C GLU A 288 1.68 -14.55 13.24
N GLU A 289 2.02 -13.34 12.78
CA GLU A 289 1.35 -12.70 11.64
C GLU A 289 1.60 -13.46 10.34
N ILE A 290 2.79 -13.98 10.14
CA ILE A 290 3.11 -14.83 8.98
C ILE A 290 2.18 -16.05 8.93
N GLN A 291 1.90 -16.68 10.08
CA GLN A 291 0.97 -17.81 10.15
C GLN A 291 -0.49 -17.36 9.90
N ARG A 292 -0.90 -16.19 10.45
CA ARG A 292 -2.25 -15.65 10.23
C ARG A 292 -2.56 -15.45 8.75
N VAL A 293 -1.58 -15.03 7.92
CA VAL A 293 -1.79 -14.92 6.47
C VAL A 293 -2.17 -16.27 5.85
N LEU A 294 -1.46 -17.34 6.21
CA LEU A 294 -1.74 -18.67 5.69
C LEU A 294 -3.11 -19.20 6.14
N ASP A 295 -3.47 -18.94 7.39
CA ASP A 295 -4.78 -19.29 7.94
C ASP A 295 -5.92 -18.58 7.20
N VAL A 296 -5.76 -17.28 6.92
CA VAL A 296 -6.74 -16.49 6.15
C VAL A 296 -6.86 -16.99 4.71
N CYS A 297 -5.75 -17.33 4.07
CA CYS A 297 -5.79 -17.94 2.73
C CYS A 297 -6.62 -19.24 2.72
N ALA A 298 -6.39 -20.10 3.72
CA ALA A 298 -7.13 -21.37 3.86
C ALA A 298 -8.62 -21.15 4.20
N ALA A 299 -8.94 -20.13 4.99
CA ALA A 299 -10.33 -19.76 5.31
C ALA A 299 -11.06 -19.22 4.07
N LEU A 300 -10.43 -18.36 3.28
CA LEU A 300 -11.01 -17.81 2.05
C LEU A 300 -11.30 -18.90 1.00
N GLU A 301 -10.45 -19.91 0.86
CA GLU A 301 -10.70 -21.04 -0.04
C GLU A 301 -11.98 -21.82 0.35
N LYS A 302 -12.41 -21.72 1.61
CA LYS A 302 -13.64 -22.34 2.13
C LYS A 302 -14.82 -21.36 2.20
N GLY A 303 -14.61 -20.08 1.88
CA GLY A 303 -15.60 -19.03 2.05
C GLY A 303 -15.90 -18.69 3.53
N ASP A 304 -14.98 -19.02 4.45
CA ASP A 304 -15.12 -18.79 5.89
C ASP A 304 -14.66 -17.37 6.27
N TYR A 305 -15.56 -16.41 6.08
CA TYR A 305 -15.30 -15.01 6.41
C TYR A 305 -15.27 -14.72 7.92
N GLU A 306 -15.87 -15.58 8.75
CA GLU A 306 -15.79 -15.42 10.21
C GLU A 306 -14.38 -15.68 10.71
N THR A 307 -13.73 -16.75 10.26
CA THR A 307 -12.31 -17.00 10.55
C THR A 307 -11.40 -15.89 9.99
N VAL A 308 -11.68 -15.37 8.80
CA VAL A 308 -10.94 -14.21 8.26
C VAL A 308 -11.03 -13.01 9.22
N GLY A 309 -12.23 -12.70 9.70
CA GLY A 309 -12.45 -11.60 10.63
C GLY A 309 -11.77 -11.78 11.97
N GLU A 310 -11.82 -12.98 12.54
CA GLU A 310 -11.11 -13.33 13.78
C GLU A 310 -9.59 -13.07 13.63
N LYS A 311 -8.99 -13.52 12.53
CA LYS A 311 -7.57 -13.28 12.26
C LYS A 311 -7.25 -11.79 12.06
N MET A 312 -8.15 -11.03 11.44
CA MET A 312 -7.99 -9.57 11.33
C MET A 312 -7.95 -8.90 12.72
N TYR A 313 -8.81 -9.28 13.64
CA TYR A 313 -8.77 -8.78 15.02
C TYR A 313 -7.49 -9.22 15.76
N GLY A 314 -7.02 -10.44 15.53
CA GLY A 314 -5.73 -10.91 16.06
C GLY A 314 -4.56 -10.08 15.57
N THR A 315 -4.54 -9.74 14.28
CA THR A 315 -3.56 -8.82 13.68
C THR A 315 -3.62 -7.45 14.34
N HIS A 316 -4.83 -6.87 14.52
CA HIS A 316 -4.97 -5.57 15.18
C HIS A 316 -4.38 -5.58 16.59
N GLN A 317 -4.71 -6.60 17.38
CA GLN A 317 -4.19 -6.76 18.74
C GLN A 317 -2.65 -6.84 18.74
N GLY A 318 -2.07 -7.63 17.83
CA GLY A 318 -0.62 -7.72 17.69
C GLY A 318 0.02 -6.40 17.26
N MET A 319 -0.55 -5.71 16.27
CA MET A 319 -0.07 -4.39 15.82
C MET A 319 -0.17 -3.32 16.91
N SER A 320 -1.23 -3.34 17.72
CA SER A 320 -1.43 -2.37 18.80
C SER A 320 -0.55 -2.67 20.02
N LYS A 321 -0.46 -3.93 20.48
CA LYS A 321 0.12 -4.29 21.78
C LYS A 321 1.55 -4.83 21.71
N LEU A 322 1.91 -5.53 20.63
CA LEU A 322 3.24 -6.16 20.50
C LEU A 322 4.15 -5.36 19.56
N TYR A 323 3.60 -4.88 18.44
CA TYR A 323 4.35 -4.14 17.43
C TYR A 323 4.32 -2.62 17.64
N GLU A 324 3.35 -2.14 18.42
CA GLU A 324 3.20 -0.73 18.83
C GLU A 324 3.15 0.25 17.64
N VAL A 325 2.33 -0.09 16.63
CA VAL A 325 2.14 0.72 15.43
C VAL A 325 0.70 1.26 15.30
N SER A 326 -0.16 1.02 16.29
CA SER A 326 -1.47 1.65 16.37
C SER A 326 -1.40 3.02 17.04
N CYS A 327 -2.54 3.68 17.12
CA CYS A 327 -2.75 4.88 17.92
C CYS A 327 -4.13 4.83 18.57
N GLU A 328 -4.40 5.73 19.52
CA GLU A 328 -5.67 5.76 20.28
C GLU A 328 -6.88 5.80 19.34
N GLU A 329 -6.81 6.59 18.27
CA GLU A 329 -7.89 6.73 17.31
C GLU A 329 -8.17 5.45 16.53
N LEU A 330 -7.12 4.72 16.13
CA LEU A 330 -7.27 3.45 15.40
C LEU A 330 -7.77 2.33 16.32
N ASP A 331 -7.26 2.27 17.55
CA ASP A 331 -7.75 1.34 18.58
C ASP A 331 -9.23 1.60 18.87
N PHE A 332 -9.62 2.87 19.00
CA PHE A 332 -11.01 3.26 19.23
C PHE A 332 -11.93 2.85 18.07
N LEU A 333 -11.54 3.06 16.81
CA LEU A 333 -12.33 2.62 15.65
C LEU A 333 -12.46 1.11 15.60
N ASN A 334 -11.42 0.37 15.99
CA ASN A 334 -11.48 -1.09 16.10
C ASN A 334 -12.42 -1.56 17.20
N ASP A 335 -12.42 -0.89 18.36
CA ASP A 335 -13.35 -1.20 19.46
C ASP A 335 -14.80 -0.94 19.05
N ILE A 336 -15.10 0.17 18.37
CA ILE A 336 -16.43 0.44 17.80
C ILE A 336 -16.84 -0.65 16.81
N ALA A 337 -15.91 -1.12 15.97
CA ALA A 337 -16.21 -2.22 15.04
C ALA A 337 -16.60 -3.50 15.78
N LYS A 338 -15.89 -3.88 16.86
CA LYS A 338 -16.24 -5.01 17.72
C LYS A 338 -17.62 -4.84 18.35
N GLU A 339 -17.90 -3.66 18.92
CA GLU A 339 -19.19 -3.36 19.56
C GLU A 339 -20.37 -3.43 18.58
N CYS A 340 -20.14 -3.11 17.29
CA CYS A 340 -21.13 -3.20 16.23
C CYS A 340 -21.25 -4.62 15.63
N GLY A 341 -20.47 -5.60 16.09
CA GLY A 341 -20.48 -6.96 15.53
C GLY A 341 -19.88 -7.05 14.12
N VAL A 342 -19.00 -6.11 13.74
CA VAL A 342 -18.29 -6.16 12.47
C VAL A 342 -17.44 -7.42 12.43
N THR A 343 -17.48 -8.15 11.32
CA THR A 343 -16.85 -9.47 11.19
C THR A 343 -15.33 -9.41 11.40
N GLY A 344 -14.64 -8.39 10.88
CA GLY A 344 -13.21 -8.19 11.09
C GLY A 344 -12.80 -6.73 10.96
N SER A 345 -11.87 -6.28 11.80
CA SER A 345 -11.33 -4.92 11.77
C SER A 345 -9.88 -4.92 12.23
N ARG A 346 -9.03 -4.10 11.58
CA ARG A 346 -7.64 -3.91 11.96
C ARG A 346 -7.02 -2.64 11.39
N VAL A 347 -5.92 -2.19 11.96
CA VAL A 347 -5.05 -1.16 11.37
C VAL A 347 -4.51 -1.65 10.02
N MET A 348 -4.53 -0.83 9.00
CA MET A 348 -4.05 -1.13 7.65
C MET A 348 -2.77 -0.37 7.31
N GLY A 349 -1.83 -1.05 6.66
CA GLY A 349 -0.53 -0.49 6.26
C GLY A 349 0.47 -0.43 7.41
N GLY A 350 1.44 0.45 7.32
CA GLY A 350 2.52 0.57 8.32
C GLY A 350 2.08 1.07 9.70
N GLY A 351 0.84 1.50 9.86
CA GLY A 351 0.32 2.06 11.12
C GLY A 351 0.73 3.51 11.35
N PHE A 352 0.80 3.93 12.62
CA PHE A 352 1.08 5.28 13.08
C PHE A 352 0.03 6.32 12.64
N GLY A 353 -1.19 5.91 12.39
CA GLY A 353 -2.30 6.65 11.81
C GLY A 353 -2.85 5.97 10.56
N GLY A 354 -3.54 6.71 9.72
CA GLY A 354 -4.22 6.17 8.54
C GLY A 354 -5.52 5.48 8.88
N CYS A 355 -5.79 4.31 8.25
CA CYS A 355 -7.10 3.67 8.29
C CYS A 355 -7.13 2.39 9.13
N THR A 356 -8.33 2.09 9.65
CA THR A 356 -8.73 0.69 9.85
C THR A 356 -9.34 0.13 8.57
N ILE A 357 -9.08 -1.15 8.28
CA ILE A 357 -9.77 -1.94 7.25
C ILE A 357 -10.80 -2.84 7.94
N ASN A 358 -12.03 -2.81 7.44
CA ASN A 358 -13.16 -3.46 8.08
C ASN A 358 -13.90 -4.33 7.08
N LEU A 359 -14.16 -5.60 7.45
CA LEU A 359 -15.00 -6.54 6.72
C LEU A 359 -16.39 -6.54 7.35
N VAL A 360 -17.33 -5.83 6.73
CA VAL A 360 -18.61 -5.48 7.31
C VAL A 360 -19.73 -6.18 6.57
N LYS A 361 -20.62 -6.91 7.29
CA LYS A 361 -21.86 -7.45 6.70
C LYS A 361 -22.74 -6.33 6.16
N ASP A 362 -23.36 -6.54 5.01
CA ASP A 362 -24.23 -5.53 4.37
C ASP A 362 -25.30 -4.98 5.32
N GLU A 363 -25.87 -5.84 6.13
CA GLU A 363 -26.91 -5.50 7.11
C GLU A 363 -26.42 -4.61 8.28
N LEU A 364 -25.12 -4.64 8.59
CA LEU A 364 -24.51 -3.86 9.67
C LEU A 364 -23.89 -2.54 9.19
N TYR A 365 -23.76 -2.37 7.88
CA TYR A 365 -22.96 -1.29 7.30
C TYR A 365 -23.41 0.11 7.74
N ASP A 366 -24.69 0.41 7.59
CA ASP A 366 -25.21 1.76 7.86
C ASP A 366 -25.12 2.11 9.35
N ASP A 367 -25.48 1.17 10.24
CA ASP A 367 -25.41 1.34 11.69
C ASP A 367 -23.96 1.47 12.17
N PHE A 368 -23.05 0.65 11.64
CA PHE A 368 -21.63 0.74 11.94
C PHE A 368 -21.04 2.10 11.56
N VAL A 369 -21.27 2.53 10.31
CA VAL A 369 -20.75 3.83 9.82
C VAL A 369 -21.31 4.97 10.66
N LYS A 370 -22.61 5.00 10.92
CA LYS A 370 -23.26 6.03 11.74
C LYS A 370 -22.67 6.08 13.15
N LYS A 371 -22.52 4.92 13.80
CA LYS A 371 -21.95 4.83 15.16
C LYS A 371 -20.49 5.26 15.17
N ALA A 372 -19.67 4.79 14.22
CA ALA A 372 -18.26 5.15 14.10
C ALA A 372 -18.08 6.66 13.97
N PHE A 373 -18.85 7.32 13.09
CA PHE A 373 -18.78 8.76 12.89
C PHE A 373 -19.20 9.55 14.14
N SER A 374 -20.35 9.20 14.76
CA SER A 374 -20.85 9.93 15.92
C SER A 374 -19.93 9.79 17.14
N ALA A 375 -19.53 8.54 17.46
CA ALA A 375 -18.67 8.28 18.62
C ALA A 375 -17.26 8.84 18.45
N TYR A 376 -16.71 8.75 17.22
CA TYR A 376 -15.39 9.32 16.92
C TYR A 376 -15.40 10.85 17.05
N LYS A 377 -16.44 11.52 16.51
CA LYS A 377 -16.60 12.96 16.62
C LYS A 377 -16.78 13.41 18.06
N GLU A 378 -17.55 12.68 18.86
CA GLU A 378 -17.74 12.94 20.28
C GLU A 378 -16.40 12.87 21.04
N LYS A 379 -15.61 11.81 20.79
CA LYS A 379 -14.35 11.57 21.51
C LYS A 379 -13.21 12.48 21.07
N PHE A 380 -13.05 12.69 19.75
CA PHE A 380 -11.86 13.36 19.18
C PHE A 380 -12.13 14.75 18.60
N GLY A 381 -13.38 15.24 18.62
CA GLY A 381 -13.76 16.57 18.12
C GLY A 381 -13.67 16.71 16.59
N ARG A 382 -13.46 15.61 15.85
CA ARG A 382 -13.37 15.55 14.39
C ARG A 382 -14.02 14.28 13.86
N GLU A 383 -14.44 14.31 12.60
CA GLU A 383 -15.01 13.11 11.94
C GLU A 383 -13.91 12.27 11.28
N PRO A 384 -14.03 10.93 11.29
CA PRO A 384 -13.21 10.08 10.46
C PRO A 384 -13.63 10.24 9.00
N LYS A 385 -12.81 9.73 8.05
CA LYS A 385 -13.23 9.65 6.65
C LYS A 385 -13.55 8.21 6.28
N LEU A 386 -14.55 8.05 5.42
CA LEU A 386 -15.02 6.77 4.93
C LEU A 386 -14.55 6.57 3.49
N TYR A 387 -13.95 5.40 3.22
CA TYR A 387 -13.66 4.96 1.87
C TYR A 387 -14.20 3.56 1.65
N ASN A 388 -15.16 3.43 0.73
CA ASN A 388 -15.51 2.15 0.16
C ASN A 388 -14.48 1.83 -0.93
N VAL A 389 -13.97 0.61 -0.94
CA VAL A 389 -12.96 0.16 -1.90
C VAL A 389 -13.41 -1.07 -2.65
N VAL A 390 -13.03 -1.12 -3.92
CA VAL A 390 -13.28 -2.25 -4.81
C VAL A 390 -11.94 -2.77 -5.30
N ILE A 391 -11.75 -4.08 -5.31
CA ILE A 391 -10.53 -4.71 -5.81
C ILE A 391 -10.46 -4.56 -7.33
N SER A 392 -9.37 -4.02 -7.83
CA SER A 392 -9.19 -3.52 -9.18
C SER A 392 -7.94 -4.08 -9.86
N ASP A 393 -7.78 -3.77 -11.16
CA ASP A 393 -6.60 -4.14 -11.92
C ASP A 393 -5.40 -3.24 -11.59
N GLY A 394 -4.19 -3.80 -11.76
CA GLY A 394 -2.92 -3.11 -11.55
C GLY A 394 -2.58 -2.06 -12.61
N ALA A 395 -1.29 -1.67 -12.65
CA ALA A 395 -0.76 -0.66 -13.55
C ALA A 395 -1.07 -0.98 -15.02
N ARG A 396 -1.55 0.03 -15.77
CA ARG A 396 -1.95 -0.12 -17.17
C ARG A 396 -1.97 1.20 -17.93
N LYS A 397 -1.91 1.11 -19.25
CA LYS A 397 -2.20 2.21 -20.17
C LYS A 397 -3.72 2.39 -20.26
N LEU A 398 -4.18 3.63 -20.26
CA LEU A 398 -5.61 3.95 -20.43
C LEU A 398 -5.94 4.30 -21.89
N CYS A 399 -5.09 5.04 -22.55
CA CYS A 399 -5.22 5.41 -23.98
C CYS A 399 -3.91 6.02 -24.49
#